data_b2d463701d52ac54a1a01af1f0b87913
#
_entry.id   b2d463701d52ac54a1a01af1f0b87913
#
_cell.length_a   1.000
_cell.length_b   1.000
_cell.length_c   1.000
_cell.angle_alpha   90.00
_cell.angle_beta   90.00
_cell.angle_gamma   90.00
#
_symmetry.space_group_name_H-M   'P 1'
#
loop_
_entity.id
_entity.type
_entity.pdbx_description
1 polymer ?
#
loop_
_entity_poly.entity_id
_entity_poly.type
_entity_poly.pdbx_seq_one_letter_code
_entity_poly.pdbx_strand_id
1 'polypeptide(L)'
;AERLGEHAHFIRALELDGLLDRALEFLPSAEEIEERSRIGRGLTRPELSMVLSYAKIALNNQLIHSDVPEDPYLGRELDRYFPDRLSRRYAELLGEHRLKREIITTATTNSIVNRMGPTFVARTQQDTGADVATVSRAYTIAREVFDVRDVWQSVERLDNKVAAGVQYAMVQDTISLIRQVTYWLIQRHRGDLGIESQVKRLQPGVRALAASQPGWLGGLERDACDARAGELAAAGVPVALARQVAACSALQCAPDIVELAQSRRMSVDAAASAYVGVGAAFGLDWLRSRIEALDIDGHWHAVARGSLREALYEIHRGLVQRVLDETRERDPARALERWQKKHGAASAHAQAVVGDIRAQPAGA
;
A
#
# COMPACT_ATOMS: atom_id res chain seq x y z
N ALA A 1 -9.49 -3.90 -18.11
CA ALA A 1 -10.84 -4.45 -17.86
C ALA A 1 -11.16 -4.40 -16.35
N GLU A 2 -10.37 -5.02 -15.50
CA GLU A 2 -10.64 -5.18 -14.04
C GLU A 2 -10.95 -3.87 -13.29
N ARG A 3 -10.43 -2.75 -13.74
CA ARG A 3 -10.64 -1.43 -13.10
C ARG A 3 -11.62 -0.53 -13.85
N LEU A 4 -12.35 -1.05 -14.83
CA LEU A 4 -13.25 -0.22 -15.64
C LEU A 4 -14.33 0.44 -14.77
N GLY A 5 -14.95 -0.30 -13.86
CA GLY A 5 -15.94 0.25 -12.93
C GLY A 5 -15.42 1.34 -12.03
N GLU A 6 -14.17 1.18 -11.54
CA GLU A 6 -13.49 2.20 -10.74
C GLU A 6 -13.20 3.48 -11.53
N HIS A 7 -12.73 3.34 -12.79
CA HIS A 7 -12.52 4.47 -13.68
C HIS A 7 -13.84 5.17 -14.04
N ALA A 8 -14.90 4.42 -14.31
CA ALA A 8 -16.23 4.97 -14.62
C ALA A 8 -16.80 5.79 -13.45
N HIS A 9 -16.65 5.26 -12.22
CA HIS A 9 -17.06 5.97 -11.01
C HIS A 9 -16.27 7.28 -10.85
N PHE A 10 -14.97 7.25 -11.08
CA PHE A 10 -14.12 8.43 -10.98
C PHE A 10 -14.44 9.48 -12.05
N ILE A 11 -14.66 9.07 -13.32
CA ILE A 11 -15.11 9.96 -14.39
C ILE A 11 -16.40 10.68 -13.97
N ARG A 12 -17.38 9.91 -13.44
CA ARG A 12 -18.64 10.49 -12.97
C ARG A 12 -18.44 11.49 -11.83
N ALA A 13 -17.55 11.21 -10.91
CA ALA A 13 -17.21 12.14 -9.83
C ALA A 13 -16.65 13.46 -10.38
N LEU A 14 -15.71 13.38 -11.34
CA LEU A 14 -15.16 14.57 -12.00
C LEU A 14 -16.20 15.39 -12.77
N GLU A 15 -17.18 14.73 -13.38
CA GLU A 15 -18.32 15.40 -14.04
C GLU A 15 -19.21 16.13 -13.02
N LEU A 16 -19.52 15.49 -11.91
CA LEU A 16 -20.34 16.10 -10.84
C LEU A 16 -19.64 17.31 -10.20
N ASP A 17 -18.31 17.28 -10.11
CA ASP A 17 -17.49 18.39 -9.65
C ASP A 17 -17.33 19.50 -10.70
N GLY A 18 -17.86 19.32 -11.91
CA GLY A 18 -17.75 20.28 -13.01
C GLY A 18 -16.33 20.40 -13.59
N LEU A 19 -15.45 19.47 -13.29
CA LEU A 19 -14.05 19.46 -13.77
C LEU A 19 -13.91 18.85 -15.16
N LEU A 20 -14.78 17.92 -15.52
CA LEU A 20 -14.69 17.13 -16.75
C LEU A 20 -16.02 17.16 -17.50
N ASP A 21 -15.96 17.32 -18.82
CA ASP A 21 -17.07 17.08 -19.73
C ASP A 21 -16.72 15.86 -20.62
N ARG A 22 -17.44 14.77 -20.38
CA ARG A 22 -17.19 13.48 -21.07
C ARG A 22 -17.32 13.59 -22.58
N ALA A 23 -18.26 14.38 -23.08
CA ALA A 23 -18.50 14.54 -24.51
C ALA A 23 -17.37 15.32 -25.18
N LEU A 24 -16.88 16.39 -24.53
CA LEU A 24 -15.75 17.18 -25.04
C LEU A 24 -14.44 16.38 -25.05
N GLU A 25 -14.25 15.52 -24.08
CA GLU A 25 -13.04 14.72 -23.93
C GLU A 25 -13.09 13.36 -24.62
N PHE A 26 -14.16 13.10 -25.39
CA PHE A 26 -14.35 11.85 -26.13
C PHE A 26 -14.21 10.59 -25.25
N LEU A 27 -14.67 10.68 -24.00
CA LEU A 27 -14.72 9.53 -23.10
C LEU A 27 -16.01 8.73 -23.34
N PRO A 28 -15.98 7.39 -23.09
CA PRO A 28 -17.12 6.53 -23.38
C PRO A 28 -18.34 6.90 -22.53
N SER A 29 -19.53 6.81 -23.13
CA SER A 29 -20.80 6.98 -22.43
C SER A 29 -21.01 5.90 -21.36
N ALA A 30 -22.03 6.06 -20.51
CA ALA A 30 -22.37 5.05 -19.51
C ALA A 30 -22.75 3.72 -20.15
N GLU A 31 -23.50 3.76 -21.26
CA GLU A 31 -23.91 2.59 -22.03
C GLU A 31 -22.71 1.88 -22.68
N GLU A 32 -21.76 2.64 -23.23
CA GLU A 32 -20.53 2.08 -23.79
C GLU A 32 -19.63 1.45 -22.70
N ILE A 33 -19.58 2.03 -21.50
CA ILE A 33 -18.86 1.44 -20.37
C ILE A 33 -19.50 0.11 -19.96
N GLU A 34 -20.83 0.06 -19.90
CA GLU A 34 -21.56 -1.17 -19.58
C GLU A 34 -21.33 -2.27 -20.61
N GLU A 35 -21.36 -1.91 -21.91
CA GLU A 35 -21.04 -2.84 -22.98
C GLU A 35 -19.60 -3.35 -22.89
N ARG A 36 -18.63 -2.45 -22.65
CA ARG A 36 -17.22 -2.83 -22.47
C ARG A 36 -17.00 -3.74 -21.27
N SER A 37 -17.73 -3.49 -20.17
CA SER A 37 -17.69 -4.36 -18.99
C SER A 37 -18.14 -5.77 -19.32
N ARG A 38 -19.24 -5.90 -20.09
CA ARG A 38 -19.83 -7.19 -20.49
C ARG A 38 -18.90 -8.02 -21.37
N ILE A 39 -18.09 -7.35 -22.22
CA ILE A 39 -17.12 -8.03 -23.10
C ILE A 39 -15.68 -8.05 -22.54
N GLY A 40 -15.50 -7.69 -21.26
CA GLY A 40 -14.20 -7.72 -20.59
C GLY A 40 -13.18 -6.71 -21.14
N ARG A 41 -13.62 -5.57 -21.68
CA ARG A 41 -12.74 -4.49 -22.18
C ARG A 41 -12.65 -3.33 -21.19
N GLY A 42 -11.46 -2.71 -21.10
CA GLY A 42 -11.21 -1.48 -20.32
C GLY A 42 -11.28 -0.22 -21.17
N LEU A 43 -10.85 0.89 -20.57
CA LEU A 43 -10.57 2.12 -21.31
C LEU A 43 -9.38 1.92 -22.24
N THR A 44 -9.40 2.61 -23.37
CA THR A 44 -8.28 2.69 -24.31
C THR A 44 -7.14 3.53 -23.71
N ARG A 45 -5.94 3.47 -24.30
CA ARG A 45 -4.81 4.29 -23.85
C ARG A 45 -5.08 5.81 -23.92
N PRO A 46 -5.68 6.37 -24.99
CA PRO A 46 -6.07 7.78 -25.02
C PRO A 46 -7.04 8.15 -23.90
N GLU A 47 -8.10 7.36 -23.71
CA GLU A 47 -9.09 7.58 -22.64
C GLU A 47 -8.45 7.53 -21.26
N LEU A 48 -7.56 6.55 -21.00
CA LEU A 48 -6.79 6.48 -19.74
C LEU A 48 -5.88 7.71 -19.57
N SER A 49 -5.28 8.24 -20.63
CA SER A 49 -4.46 9.45 -20.57
C SER A 49 -5.29 10.66 -20.18
N MET A 50 -6.52 10.77 -20.68
CA MET A 50 -7.46 11.82 -20.27
C MET A 50 -7.81 11.69 -18.79
N VAL A 51 -8.20 10.51 -18.33
CA VAL A 51 -8.51 10.26 -16.91
C VAL A 51 -7.31 10.57 -16.01
N LEU A 52 -6.08 10.21 -16.40
CA LEU A 52 -4.86 10.56 -15.68
C LEU A 52 -4.62 12.07 -15.62
N SER A 53 -4.87 12.78 -16.71
CA SER A 53 -4.70 14.24 -16.78
C SER A 53 -5.67 14.94 -15.83
N TYR A 54 -6.94 14.56 -15.87
CA TYR A 54 -7.95 15.12 -14.97
C TYR A 54 -7.72 14.73 -13.49
N ALA A 55 -7.23 13.54 -13.22
CA ALA A 55 -6.80 13.15 -11.87
C ALA A 55 -5.69 14.06 -11.34
N LYS A 56 -4.72 14.42 -12.20
CA LYS A 56 -3.66 15.36 -11.82
C LYS A 56 -4.19 16.76 -11.61
N ILE A 57 -5.08 17.24 -12.48
CA ILE A 57 -5.70 18.56 -12.34
C ILE A 57 -6.49 18.65 -11.04
N ALA A 58 -7.36 17.67 -10.77
CA ALA A 58 -8.18 17.62 -9.56
C ALA A 58 -7.31 17.59 -8.30
N LEU A 59 -6.31 16.70 -8.26
CA LEU A 59 -5.41 16.57 -7.11
C LEU A 59 -4.56 17.83 -6.92
N ASN A 60 -4.01 18.39 -7.99
CA ASN A 60 -3.20 19.60 -7.94
C ASN A 60 -4.01 20.79 -7.39
N ASN A 61 -5.25 20.98 -7.89
CA ASN A 61 -6.15 22.05 -7.43
C ASN A 61 -6.48 21.93 -5.93
N GLN A 62 -6.62 20.73 -5.41
CA GLN A 62 -6.85 20.54 -3.97
C GLN A 62 -5.58 20.77 -3.15
N LEU A 63 -4.44 20.21 -3.60
CA LEU A 63 -3.17 20.31 -2.87
C LEU A 63 -2.61 21.73 -2.82
N ILE A 64 -2.74 22.52 -3.88
CA ILE A 64 -2.20 23.89 -3.92
C ILE A 64 -2.84 24.79 -2.87
N HIS A 65 -4.08 24.48 -2.47
CA HIS A 65 -4.82 25.23 -1.43
C HIS A 65 -4.70 24.60 -0.04
N SER A 66 -4.00 23.46 0.10
CA SER A 66 -3.73 22.79 1.36
C SER A 66 -2.42 23.29 1.99
N ASP A 67 -2.07 22.76 3.16
CA ASP A 67 -0.80 23.01 3.85
C ASP A 67 0.33 22.05 3.41
N VAL A 68 0.05 21.09 2.52
CA VAL A 68 1.04 20.10 2.02
C VAL A 68 2.25 20.75 1.35
N PRO A 69 2.12 21.81 0.51
CA PRO A 69 3.28 22.44 -0.10
C PRO A 69 4.21 23.15 0.89
N GLU A 70 3.72 23.44 2.10
CA GLU A 70 4.50 24.08 3.17
C GLU A 70 5.22 23.05 4.07
N ASP A 71 4.97 21.74 3.86
CA ASP A 71 5.62 20.71 4.67
C ASP A 71 7.14 20.71 4.42
N PRO A 72 7.97 20.89 5.48
CA PRO A 72 9.43 20.99 5.33
C PRO A 72 10.06 19.74 4.69
N TYR A 73 9.45 18.57 4.89
CA TYR A 73 9.94 17.33 4.29
C TYR A 73 9.76 17.35 2.78
N LEU A 74 8.63 17.86 2.29
CA LEU A 74 8.33 17.98 0.87
C LEU A 74 9.12 19.10 0.19
N GLY A 75 9.68 20.02 0.95
CA GLY A 75 10.66 20.99 0.43
C GLY A 75 11.82 20.36 -0.32
N ARG A 76 12.20 19.11 0.02
CA ARG A 76 13.22 18.33 -0.69
C ARG A 76 12.87 18.03 -2.16
N GLU A 77 11.61 18.14 -2.54
CA GLU A 77 11.20 17.97 -3.95
C GLU A 77 11.72 19.12 -4.83
N LEU A 78 12.00 20.30 -4.24
CA LEU A 78 12.67 21.40 -4.96
C LEU A 78 14.09 21.02 -5.38
N ASP A 79 14.85 20.36 -4.50
CA ASP A 79 16.21 19.92 -4.78
C ASP A 79 16.26 18.93 -5.96
N ARG A 80 15.19 18.13 -6.08
CA ARG A 80 15.05 17.11 -7.12
C ARG A 80 14.45 17.62 -8.42
N TYR A 81 13.75 18.74 -8.36
CA TYR A 81 13.10 19.35 -9.53
C TYR A 81 14.12 19.98 -10.48
N PHE A 82 15.14 20.59 -9.92
CA PHE A 82 16.18 21.24 -10.70
C PHE A 82 17.34 20.27 -11.00
N PRO A 83 18.08 20.46 -12.11
CA PRO A 83 19.30 19.71 -12.36
C PRO A 83 20.29 19.84 -11.20
N ASP A 84 20.98 18.75 -10.85
CA ASP A 84 21.89 18.66 -9.69
C ASP A 84 22.88 19.82 -9.57
N ARG A 85 23.41 20.32 -10.72
CA ARG A 85 24.35 21.45 -10.72
C ARG A 85 23.71 22.75 -10.24
N LEU A 86 22.43 22.96 -10.56
CA LEU A 86 21.68 24.14 -10.13
C LEU A 86 21.28 24.00 -8.66
N SER A 87 20.76 22.85 -8.27
CA SER A 87 20.34 22.58 -6.90
C SER A 87 21.50 22.76 -5.92
N ARG A 88 22.69 22.25 -6.26
CA ARG A 88 23.88 22.43 -5.40
C ARG A 88 24.37 23.87 -5.36
N ARG A 89 24.37 24.57 -6.51
CA ARG A 89 24.89 25.93 -6.60
C ARG A 89 24.00 26.97 -5.92
N TYR A 90 22.69 26.74 -5.93
CA TYR A 90 21.68 27.69 -5.46
C TYR A 90 20.82 27.11 -4.30
N ALA A 91 21.35 26.14 -3.56
CA ALA A 91 20.64 25.45 -2.50
C ALA A 91 19.94 26.39 -1.52
N GLU A 92 20.61 27.47 -1.11
CA GLU A 92 20.06 28.46 -0.17
C GLU A 92 18.88 29.25 -0.75
N LEU A 93 18.83 29.41 -2.09
CA LEU A 93 17.80 30.19 -2.77
C LEU A 93 16.58 29.35 -3.16
N LEU A 94 16.69 28.03 -3.20
CA LEU A 94 15.59 27.15 -3.59
C LEU A 94 14.37 27.31 -2.67
N GLY A 95 14.62 27.47 -1.36
CA GLY A 95 13.58 27.71 -0.37
C GLY A 95 12.78 29.00 -0.57
N GLU A 96 13.35 29.98 -1.26
CA GLU A 96 12.75 31.29 -1.56
C GLU A 96 12.19 31.37 -2.99
N HIS A 97 12.20 30.25 -3.74
CA HIS A 97 11.74 30.23 -5.12
C HIS A 97 10.28 30.66 -5.22
N ARG A 98 9.97 31.61 -6.11
CA ARG A 98 8.63 32.21 -6.24
C ARG A 98 7.53 31.20 -6.56
N LEU A 99 7.84 30.11 -7.26
CA LEU A 99 6.93 29.01 -7.62
C LEU A 99 7.17 27.77 -6.74
N LYS A 100 7.73 27.92 -5.54
CA LYS A 100 7.99 26.81 -4.63
C LYS A 100 6.75 25.98 -4.39
N ARG A 101 5.65 26.65 -4.10
CA ARG A 101 4.36 26.02 -3.78
C ARG A 101 3.85 25.20 -4.96
N GLU A 102 3.88 25.75 -6.15
CA GLU A 102 3.44 25.09 -7.38
C GLU A 102 4.33 23.90 -7.74
N ILE A 103 5.64 24.04 -7.58
CA ILE A 103 6.61 22.97 -7.87
C ILE A 103 6.39 21.78 -6.93
N ILE A 104 6.30 22.03 -5.62
CA ILE A 104 6.08 20.97 -4.62
C ILE A 104 4.73 20.29 -4.87
N THR A 105 3.67 21.06 -5.13
CA THR A 105 2.35 20.53 -5.44
C THR A 105 2.38 19.64 -6.67
N THR A 106 3.00 20.12 -7.76
CA THR A 106 3.11 19.37 -9.02
C THR A 106 3.94 18.10 -8.85
N ALA A 107 5.06 18.19 -8.14
CA ALA A 107 5.92 17.04 -7.87
C ALA A 107 5.18 15.96 -7.05
N THR A 108 4.46 16.38 -6.01
CA THR A 108 3.65 15.49 -5.17
C THR A 108 2.51 14.85 -5.96
N THR A 109 1.75 15.64 -6.71
CA THR A 109 0.69 15.19 -7.61
C THR A 109 1.20 14.14 -8.59
N ASN A 110 2.28 14.45 -9.30
CA ASN A 110 2.88 13.53 -10.25
C ASN A 110 3.39 12.24 -9.58
N SER A 111 4.00 12.35 -8.41
CA SER A 111 4.45 11.18 -7.66
C SER A 111 3.30 10.25 -7.32
N ILE A 112 2.18 10.78 -6.84
CA ILE A 112 1.00 9.99 -6.49
C ILE A 112 0.35 9.39 -7.74
N VAL A 113 -0.06 10.23 -8.69
CA VAL A 113 -0.90 9.78 -9.81
C VAL A 113 -0.13 8.86 -10.77
N ASN A 114 1.15 9.15 -11.05
CA ASN A 114 1.95 8.31 -11.95
C ASN A 114 2.26 6.92 -11.36
N ARG A 115 2.29 6.78 -10.05
CA ARG A 115 2.63 5.50 -9.38
C ARG A 115 1.41 4.74 -8.90
N MET A 116 0.45 5.43 -8.30
CA MET A 116 -0.72 4.80 -7.70
C MET A 116 -1.93 4.73 -8.64
N GLY A 117 -1.89 5.46 -9.75
CA GLY A 117 -2.99 5.56 -10.70
C GLY A 117 -3.98 6.69 -10.38
N PRO A 118 -4.93 6.94 -11.33
CA PRO A 118 -5.79 8.13 -11.28
C PRO A 118 -6.81 8.10 -10.14
N THR A 119 -7.23 6.94 -9.71
CA THR A 119 -8.35 6.75 -8.76
C THR A 119 -7.89 6.65 -7.31
N PHE A 120 -6.59 6.50 -7.06
CA PHE A 120 -6.07 6.18 -5.73
C PHE A 120 -6.49 7.18 -4.65
N VAL A 121 -6.32 8.48 -4.88
CA VAL A 121 -6.64 9.52 -3.88
C VAL A 121 -8.14 9.55 -3.62
N ALA A 122 -8.95 9.68 -4.67
CA ALA A 122 -10.40 9.74 -4.55
C ALA A 122 -10.97 8.51 -3.82
N ARG A 123 -10.47 7.33 -4.17
CA ARG A 123 -10.87 6.11 -3.50
C ARG A 123 -10.44 6.07 -2.03
N THR A 124 -9.20 6.46 -1.72
CA THR A 124 -8.74 6.50 -0.34
C THR A 124 -9.55 7.48 0.51
N GLN A 125 -9.91 8.63 -0.06
CA GLN A 125 -10.81 9.59 0.61
C GLN A 125 -12.19 9.00 0.87
N GLN A 126 -12.78 8.31 -0.12
CA GLN A 126 -14.09 7.66 0.04
C GLN A 126 -14.07 6.55 1.11
N ASP A 127 -13.03 5.72 1.11
CA ASP A 127 -12.94 4.57 2.00
C ASP A 127 -12.60 4.97 3.46
N THR A 128 -11.89 6.09 3.66
CA THR A 128 -11.37 6.50 4.98
C THR A 128 -11.97 7.77 5.55
N GLY A 129 -12.60 8.60 4.73
CA GLY A 129 -13.06 9.94 5.10
C GLY A 129 -11.92 10.96 5.27
N ALA A 130 -10.67 10.59 4.94
CA ALA A 130 -9.52 11.47 5.07
C ALA A 130 -9.53 12.58 3.99
N ASP A 131 -8.99 13.74 4.33
CA ASP A 131 -8.77 14.79 3.36
C ASP A 131 -7.56 14.51 2.45
N VAL A 132 -7.43 15.28 1.38
CA VAL A 132 -6.37 15.11 0.39
C VAL A 132 -4.96 15.31 0.98
N ALA A 133 -4.82 16.19 1.97
CA ALA A 133 -3.56 16.47 2.62
C ALA A 133 -3.09 15.26 3.44
N THR A 134 -3.99 14.68 4.21
CA THR A 134 -3.75 13.45 4.98
C THR A 134 -3.38 12.28 4.08
N VAL A 135 -4.12 12.06 2.97
CA VAL A 135 -3.80 11.00 2.00
C VAL A 135 -2.42 11.20 1.40
N SER A 136 -2.08 12.43 1.01
CA SER A 136 -0.79 12.75 0.39
C SER A 136 0.39 12.59 1.34
N ARG A 137 0.24 12.97 2.61
CA ARG A 137 1.24 12.74 3.66
C ARG A 137 1.41 11.25 3.94
N ALA A 138 0.30 10.51 4.12
CA ALA A 138 0.34 9.07 4.36
C ALA A 138 1.02 8.32 3.21
N TYR A 139 0.68 8.64 1.95
CA TYR A 139 1.38 8.11 0.79
C TYR A 139 2.89 8.42 0.82
N THR A 140 3.25 9.65 1.14
CA THR A 140 4.66 10.06 1.20
C THR A 140 5.41 9.29 2.27
N ILE A 141 4.84 9.16 3.48
CA ILE A 141 5.41 8.37 4.56
C ILE A 141 5.59 6.92 4.14
N ALA A 142 4.57 6.28 3.57
CA ALA A 142 4.63 4.90 3.11
C ALA A 142 5.75 4.71 2.07
N ARG A 143 5.83 5.59 1.09
CA ARG A 143 6.87 5.58 0.04
C ARG A 143 8.28 5.67 0.62
N GLU A 144 8.51 6.57 1.59
CA GLU A 144 9.82 6.80 2.17
C GLU A 144 10.21 5.70 3.18
N VAL A 145 9.27 5.22 3.98
CA VAL A 145 9.51 4.19 5.01
C VAL A 145 10.02 2.89 4.36
N PHE A 146 9.54 2.55 3.18
CA PHE A 146 9.90 1.33 2.47
C PHE A 146 10.95 1.52 1.37
N ASP A 147 11.56 2.70 1.26
CA ASP A 147 12.57 3.02 0.23
C ASP A 147 12.11 2.66 -1.20
N VAL A 148 10.82 2.77 -1.49
CA VAL A 148 10.22 2.25 -2.73
C VAL A 148 10.68 3.01 -3.97
N ARG A 149 11.16 4.24 -3.82
CA ARG A 149 11.78 5.00 -4.93
C ARG A 149 12.96 4.24 -5.53
N ASP A 150 13.80 3.63 -4.70
CA ASP A 150 14.98 2.89 -5.14
C ASP A 150 14.58 1.60 -5.87
N VAL A 151 13.49 0.97 -5.40
CA VAL A 151 12.90 -0.19 -6.08
C VAL A 151 12.41 0.21 -7.48
N TRP A 152 11.63 1.30 -7.59
CA TRP A 152 11.13 1.79 -8.88
C TRP A 152 12.26 2.13 -9.85
N GLN A 153 13.29 2.84 -9.40
CA GLN A 153 14.46 3.14 -10.23
C GLN A 153 15.18 1.86 -10.68
N SER A 154 15.25 0.86 -9.79
CA SER A 154 15.87 -0.42 -10.13
C SER A 154 15.04 -1.20 -11.16
N VAL A 155 13.70 -1.13 -11.09
CA VAL A 155 12.80 -1.70 -12.10
C VAL A 155 12.96 -0.97 -13.45
N GLU A 156 13.01 0.35 -13.46
CA GLU A 156 13.18 1.17 -14.68
C GLU A 156 14.53 0.87 -15.39
N ARG A 157 15.58 0.55 -14.64
CA ARG A 157 16.87 0.13 -15.23
C ARG A 157 16.84 -1.22 -15.93
N LEU A 158 15.75 -1.98 -15.78
CA LEU A 158 15.51 -3.24 -16.49
C LEU A 158 14.85 -3.04 -17.86
N ASP A 159 14.57 -1.80 -18.24
CA ASP A 159 14.01 -1.50 -19.55
C ASP A 159 14.91 -2.08 -20.66
N ASN A 160 14.28 -2.67 -21.68
CA ASN A 160 14.93 -3.44 -22.75
C ASN A 160 15.72 -4.69 -22.31
N LYS A 161 15.69 -5.09 -21.01
CA LYS A 161 16.34 -6.30 -20.49
C LYS A 161 15.35 -7.34 -20.01
N VAL A 162 14.25 -6.88 -19.44
CA VAL A 162 13.16 -7.72 -18.90
C VAL A 162 11.86 -7.29 -19.56
N ALA A 163 10.99 -8.25 -19.84
CA ALA A 163 9.69 -7.99 -20.47
C ALA A 163 8.87 -6.95 -19.68
N ALA A 164 8.23 -6.00 -20.39
CA ALA A 164 7.47 -4.92 -19.79
C ALA A 164 6.36 -5.43 -18.84
N GLY A 165 5.71 -6.55 -19.17
CA GLY A 165 4.70 -7.17 -18.30
C GLY A 165 5.25 -7.56 -16.93
N VAL A 166 6.50 -8.07 -16.85
CA VAL A 166 7.17 -8.40 -15.60
C VAL A 166 7.48 -7.13 -14.80
N GLN A 167 7.96 -6.07 -15.47
CA GLN A 167 8.22 -4.78 -14.84
C GLN A 167 6.94 -4.18 -14.24
N TYR A 168 5.82 -4.22 -14.99
CA TYR A 168 4.52 -3.78 -14.47
C TYR A 168 4.05 -4.59 -13.28
N ALA A 169 4.23 -5.91 -13.30
CA ALA A 169 3.88 -6.76 -12.15
C ALA A 169 4.69 -6.40 -10.90
N MET A 170 6.00 -6.15 -11.03
CA MET A 170 6.84 -5.69 -9.91
C MET A 170 6.37 -4.34 -9.35
N VAL A 171 6.00 -3.39 -10.22
CA VAL A 171 5.44 -2.11 -9.77
C VAL A 171 4.11 -2.31 -9.05
N GLN A 172 3.25 -3.23 -9.52
CA GLN A 172 1.98 -3.55 -8.84
C GLN A 172 2.19 -4.13 -7.45
N ASP A 173 3.21 -4.97 -7.24
CA ASP A 173 3.55 -5.48 -5.91
C ASP A 173 3.89 -4.33 -4.94
N THR A 174 4.66 -3.33 -5.39
CA THR A 174 4.97 -2.13 -4.60
C THR A 174 3.75 -1.23 -4.37
N ILE A 175 2.87 -1.09 -5.36
CA ILE A 175 1.62 -0.31 -5.24
C ILE A 175 0.71 -0.92 -4.15
N SER A 176 0.62 -2.24 -4.11
CA SER A 176 -0.16 -2.96 -3.10
C SER A 176 0.37 -2.69 -1.69
N LEU A 177 1.68 -2.73 -1.50
CA LEU A 177 2.33 -2.38 -0.24
C LEU A 177 2.03 -0.92 0.16
N ILE A 178 2.30 0.04 -0.72
CA ILE A 178 2.09 1.48 -0.43
C ILE A 178 0.62 1.76 -0.10
N ARG A 179 -0.31 1.17 -0.83
CA ARG A 179 -1.74 1.33 -0.57
C ARG A 179 -2.07 0.86 0.84
N GLN A 180 -1.68 -0.36 1.21
CA GLN A 180 -1.95 -0.94 2.52
C GLN A 180 -1.39 -0.08 3.66
N VAL A 181 -0.16 0.37 3.52
CA VAL A 181 0.50 1.20 4.54
C VAL A 181 -0.12 2.60 4.61
N THR A 182 -0.55 3.17 3.47
CA THR A 182 -1.28 4.45 3.46
C THR A 182 -2.58 4.34 4.25
N TYR A 183 -3.37 3.29 4.03
CA TYR A 183 -4.60 3.04 4.80
C TYR A 183 -4.31 2.84 6.28
N TRP A 184 -3.30 2.04 6.62
CA TRP A 184 -2.86 1.84 8.00
C TRP A 184 -2.51 3.16 8.69
N LEU A 185 -1.73 4.04 8.03
CA LEU A 185 -1.36 5.35 8.58
C LEU A 185 -2.60 6.22 8.85
N ILE A 186 -3.53 6.30 7.90
CA ILE A 186 -4.74 7.11 8.03
C ILE A 186 -5.62 6.61 9.18
N GLN A 187 -5.82 5.30 9.29
CA GLN A 187 -6.68 4.72 10.31
C GLN A 187 -6.08 4.83 11.73
N ARG A 188 -4.76 4.73 11.83
CA ARG A 188 -4.05 4.75 13.12
C ARG A 188 -3.77 6.14 13.65
N HIS A 189 -3.63 7.11 12.79
CA HIS A 189 -3.27 8.47 13.16
C HIS A 189 -4.40 9.44 12.83
N ARG A 190 -5.32 9.62 13.80
CA ARG A 190 -6.37 10.63 13.71
C ARG A 190 -5.79 11.99 14.13
N GLY A 191 -5.08 12.66 13.25
CA GLY A 191 -4.47 13.96 13.51
C GLY A 191 -3.36 14.27 12.51
N ASP A 192 -2.50 15.22 12.85
CA ASP A 192 -1.41 15.62 11.97
C ASP A 192 -0.40 14.48 11.75
N LEU A 193 -0.27 14.07 10.49
CA LEU A 193 0.72 13.12 10.02
C LEU A 193 2.01 13.86 9.64
N GLY A 194 2.82 14.25 10.64
CA GLY A 194 4.14 14.81 10.38
C GLY A 194 5.03 13.82 9.63
N ILE A 195 5.35 14.10 8.36
CA ILE A 195 6.06 13.16 7.48
C ILE A 195 7.40 12.75 8.09
N GLU A 196 8.23 13.73 8.48
CA GLU A 196 9.57 13.46 9.00
C GLU A 196 9.55 12.62 10.28
N SER A 197 8.64 12.93 11.21
CA SER A 197 8.50 12.20 12.47
C SER A 197 8.11 10.74 12.27
N GLN A 198 7.15 10.48 11.39
CA GLN A 198 6.70 9.12 11.08
C GLN A 198 7.76 8.32 10.32
N VAL A 199 8.45 8.93 9.37
CA VAL A 199 9.57 8.28 8.66
C VAL A 199 10.68 7.92 9.66
N LYS A 200 11.12 8.85 10.52
CA LYS A 200 12.11 8.58 11.55
C LYS A 200 11.68 7.46 12.51
N ARG A 201 10.41 7.38 12.84
CA ARG A 201 9.84 6.37 13.74
C ARG A 201 9.79 4.98 13.11
N LEU A 202 9.34 4.86 11.87
CA LEU A 202 9.02 3.57 11.27
C LEU A 202 10.17 2.99 10.44
N GLN A 203 10.87 3.81 9.66
CA GLN A 203 11.85 3.34 8.67
C GLN A 203 12.96 2.44 9.25
N PRO A 204 13.59 2.75 10.41
CA PRO A 204 14.63 1.88 10.94
C PRO A 204 14.14 0.47 11.25
N GLY A 205 12.94 0.34 11.83
CA GLY A 205 12.33 -0.95 12.12
C GLY A 205 11.92 -1.71 10.87
N VAL A 206 11.36 -1.02 9.88
CA VAL A 206 11.00 -1.62 8.59
C VAL A 206 12.23 -2.12 7.83
N ARG A 207 13.32 -1.35 7.82
CA ARG A 207 14.60 -1.80 7.23
C ARG A 207 15.18 -3.03 7.94
N ALA A 208 15.10 -3.06 9.27
CA ALA A 208 15.53 -4.22 10.04
C ALA A 208 14.70 -5.47 9.69
N LEU A 209 13.36 -5.34 9.61
CA LEU A 209 12.46 -6.41 9.17
C LEU A 209 12.78 -6.91 7.75
N ALA A 210 12.97 -6.00 6.82
CA ALA A 210 13.30 -6.36 5.43
C ALA A 210 14.63 -7.11 5.35
N ALA A 211 15.64 -6.72 6.15
CA ALA A 211 16.94 -7.37 6.21
C ALA A 211 16.88 -8.75 6.87
N SER A 212 16.05 -8.94 7.91
CA SER A 212 15.90 -10.20 8.65
C SER A 212 14.75 -11.08 8.15
N GLN A 213 14.08 -10.71 7.06
CA GLN A 213 12.88 -11.39 6.55
C GLN A 213 13.00 -12.93 6.50
N PRO A 214 14.10 -13.54 6.03
CA PRO A 214 14.20 -15.00 6.03
C PRO A 214 14.09 -15.63 7.42
N GLY A 215 14.38 -14.86 8.48
CA GLY A 215 14.39 -15.35 9.86
C GLY A 215 13.02 -15.42 10.54
N TRP A 216 12.14 -14.45 10.26
CA TRP A 216 10.83 -14.36 10.92
C TRP A 216 9.66 -14.82 10.07
N LEU A 217 9.80 -14.82 8.74
CA LEU A 217 8.76 -15.27 7.83
C LEU A 217 8.72 -16.81 7.79
N GLY A 218 7.53 -17.38 7.86
CA GLY A 218 7.33 -18.82 7.84
C GLY A 218 6.02 -19.24 7.16
N GLY A 219 5.81 -20.56 7.05
CA GLY A 219 4.59 -21.13 6.50
C GLY A 219 4.28 -20.65 5.07
N LEU A 220 2.99 -20.48 4.78
CA LEU A 220 2.49 -20.10 3.45
C LEU A 220 3.07 -18.80 2.93
N GLU A 221 3.35 -17.85 3.81
CA GLU A 221 3.91 -16.55 3.41
C GLU A 221 5.34 -16.65 2.89
N ARG A 222 6.16 -17.50 3.53
CA ARG A 222 7.52 -17.78 3.06
C ARG A 222 7.49 -18.45 1.69
N ASP A 223 6.65 -19.51 1.56
CA ASP A 223 6.52 -20.25 0.32
C ASP A 223 6.09 -19.33 -0.84
N ALA A 224 5.12 -18.44 -0.58
CA ALA A 224 4.67 -17.46 -1.57
C ALA A 224 5.76 -16.44 -1.94
N CYS A 225 6.52 -15.93 -0.97
CA CYS A 225 7.65 -15.04 -1.23
C CYS A 225 8.76 -15.74 -2.04
N ASP A 226 9.12 -16.96 -1.68
CA ASP A 226 10.16 -17.71 -2.38
C ASP A 226 9.74 -18.06 -3.81
N ALA A 227 8.48 -18.48 -4.01
CA ALA A 227 7.91 -18.73 -5.33
C ALA A 227 7.93 -17.45 -6.18
N ARG A 228 7.47 -16.31 -5.63
CA ARG A 228 7.46 -15.02 -6.34
C ARG A 228 8.87 -14.55 -6.71
N ALA A 229 9.82 -14.68 -5.79
CA ALA A 229 11.22 -14.36 -6.07
C ALA A 229 11.81 -15.26 -7.17
N GLY A 230 11.48 -16.56 -7.15
CA GLY A 230 11.87 -17.51 -8.19
C GLY A 230 11.31 -17.17 -9.56
N GLU A 231 10.01 -16.83 -9.66
CA GLU A 231 9.37 -16.38 -10.89
C GLU A 231 10.06 -15.16 -11.50
N LEU A 232 10.30 -14.15 -10.68
CA LEU A 232 10.97 -12.91 -11.11
C LEU A 232 12.40 -13.18 -11.57
N ALA A 233 13.16 -14.01 -10.83
CA ALA A 233 14.52 -14.39 -11.19
C ALA A 233 14.55 -15.17 -12.50
N ALA A 234 13.62 -16.11 -12.71
CA ALA A 234 13.48 -16.87 -13.96
C ALA A 234 13.14 -15.96 -15.15
N ALA A 235 12.43 -14.84 -14.91
CA ALA A 235 12.15 -13.83 -15.91
C ALA A 235 13.32 -12.86 -16.20
N GLY A 236 14.50 -13.08 -15.59
CA GLY A 236 15.71 -12.29 -15.80
C GLY A 236 15.89 -11.09 -14.85
N VAL A 237 15.06 -10.98 -13.81
CA VAL A 237 15.23 -9.95 -12.79
C VAL A 237 16.42 -10.30 -11.87
N PRO A 238 17.31 -9.34 -11.54
CA PRO A 238 18.40 -9.59 -10.58
C PRO A 238 17.86 -10.13 -9.25
N VAL A 239 18.49 -11.19 -8.72
CA VAL A 239 18.01 -11.95 -7.54
C VAL A 239 17.73 -11.04 -6.33
N ALA A 240 18.58 -10.05 -6.08
CA ALA A 240 18.38 -9.10 -4.98
C ALA A 240 17.08 -8.29 -5.14
N LEU A 241 16.82 -7.77 -6.34
CA LEU A 241 15.60 -7.03 -6.64
C LEU A 241 14.36 -7.94 -6.62
N ALA A 242 14.48 -9.17 -7.17
CA ALA A 242 13.42 -10.16 -7.14
C ALA A 242 12.96 -10.46 -5.71
N ARG A 243 13.90 -10.69 -4.78
CA ARG A 243 13.62 -10.89 -3.36
C ARG A 243 12.99 -9.65 -2.70
N GLN A 244 13.52 -8.48 -3.01
CA GLN A 244 13.00 -7.21 -2.46
C GLN A 244 11.54 -6.98 -2.88
N VAL A 245 11.21 -7.22 -4.14
CA VAL A 245 9.84 -7.09 -4.65
C VAL A 245 8.93 -8.18 -4.07
N ALA A 246 9.39 -9.43 -4.03
CA ALA A 246 8.61 -10.53 -3.43
C ALA A 246 8.29 -10.29 -1.95
N ALA A 247 9.17 -9.60 -1.23
CA ALA A 247 8.96 -9.23 0.16
C ALA A 247 7.81 -8.23 0.38
N CYS A 248 7.40 -7.47 -0.64
CA CYS A 248 6.39 -6.42 -0.50
C CYS A 248 5.06 -6.94 0.10
N SER A 249 4.64 -8.14 -0.25
CA SER A 249 3.42 -8.74 0.30
C SER A 249 3.54 -8.99 1.81
N ALA A 250 4.64 -9.61 2.24
CA ALA A 250 4.89 -9.91 3.65
C ALA A 250 5.12 -8.64 4.49
N LEU A 251 5.72 -7.61 3.91
CA LEU A 251 5.99 -6.34 4.59
C LEU A 251 4.76 -5.44 4.78
N GLN A 252 3.59 -5.81 4.29
CA GLN A 252 2.36 -5.05 4.53
C GLN A 252 2.01 -4.93 6.02
N CYS A 253 2.38 -5.92 6.84
CA CYS A 253 2.20 -5.89 8.30
C CYS A 253 3.37 -5.24 9.06
N ALA A 254 4.42 -4.80 8.36
CA ALA A 254 5.62 -4.25 9.01
C ALA A 254 5.34 -3.05 9.93
N PRO A 255 4.43 -2.10 9.62
CA PRO A 255 4.10 -1.03 10.55
C PRO A 255 3.52 -1.52 11.87
N ASP A 256 2.64 -2.54 11.85
CA ASP A 256 2.09 -3.15 13.07
C ASP A 256 3.18 -3.81 13.92
N ILE A 257 4.11 -4.52 13.29
CA ILE A 257 5.24 -5.17 13.96
C ILE A 257 6.17 -4.15 14.60
N VAL A 258 6.49 -3.08 13.88
CA VAL A 258 7.36 -2.00 14.38
C VAL A 258 6.70 -1.29 15.56
N GLU A 259 5.40 -0.97 15.46
CA GLU A 259 4.64 -0.35 16.55
C GLU A 259 4.58 -1.26 17.79
N LEU A 260 4.39 -2.56 17.58
CA LEU A 260 4.42 -3.56 18.64
C LEU A 260 5.79 -3.61 19.33
N ALA A 261 6.88 -3.66 18.55
CA ALA A 261 8.25 -3.65 19.07
C ALA A 261 8.53 -2.41 19.94
N GLN A 262 8.13 -1.23 19.45
CA GLN A 262 8.30 0.03 20.15
C GLN A 262 7.48 0.09 21.44
N SER A 263 6.20 -0.25 21.38
CA SER A 263 5.29 -0.18 22.53
C SER A 263 5.67 -1.17 23.65
N ARG A 264 6.24 -2.32 23.28
CA ARG A 264 6.64 -3.39 24.21
C ARG A 264 8.12 -3.36 24.59
N ARG A 265 8.91 -2.46 24.00
CA ARG A 265 10.36 -2.39 24.18
C ARG A 265 11.05 -3.73 23.93
N MET A 266 10.63 -4.40 22.86
CA MET A 266 11.20 -5.66 22.41
C MET A 266 11.91 -5.48 21.07
N SER A 267 12.74 -6.45 20.66
CA SER A 267 13.36 -6.41 19.33
C SER A 267 12.32 -6.56 18.23
N VAL A 268 12.59 -6.01 17.07
CA VAL A 268 11.71 -6.11 15.90
C VAL A 268 11.52 -7.57 15.48
N ASP A 269 12.58 -8.39 15.56
CA ASP A 269 12.51 -9.83 15.25
C ASP A 269 11.61 -10.60 16.22
N ALA A 270 11.66 -10.28 17.52
CA ALA A 270 10.78 -10.89 18.51
C ALA A 270 9.32 -10.47 18.28
N ALA A 271 9.07 -9.19 17.93
CA ALA A 271 7.72 -8.71 17.58
C ALA A 271 7.21 -9.40 16.30
N ALA A 272 8.06 -9.58 15.30
CA ALA A 272 7.73 -10.29 14.07
C ALA A 272 7.39 -11.76 14.33
N SER A 273 8.20 -12.44 15.17
CA SER A 273 7.94 -13.82 15.58
C SER A 273 6.62 -13.97 16.32
N ALA A 274 6.28 -13.01 17.20
CA ALA A 274 4.98 -12.98 17.87
C ALA A 274 3.83 -12.82 16.87
N TYR A 275 3.96 -11.85 15.95
CA TYR A 275 2.95 -11.55 14.95
C TYR A 275 2.69 -12.75 14.03
N VAL A 276 3.73 -13.29 13.42
CA VAL A 276 3.63 -14.45 12.52
C VAL A 276 3.18 -15.70 13.26
N GLY A 277 3.70 -15.96 14.46
CA GLY A 277 3.31 -17.13 15.26
C GLY A 277 1.83 -17.12 15.62
N VAL A 278 1.26 -15.97 16.00
CA VAL A 278 -0.18 -15.83 16.25
C VAL A 278 -0.97 -16.00 14.95
N GLY A 279 -0.54 -15.39 13.85
CA GLY A 279 -1.18 -15.54 12.54
C GLY A 279 -1.28 -17.00 12.10
N ALA A 280 -0.17 -17.74 12.19
CA ALA A 280 -0.12 -19.14 11.82
C ALA A 280 -1.00 -20.01 12.74
N ALA A 281 -0.96 -19.76 14.05
CA ALA A 281 -1.74 -20.55 15.04
C ALA A 281 -3.26 -20.44 14.83
N PHE A 282 -3.74 -19.33 14.30
CA PHE A 282 -5.16 -19.09 14.04
C PHE A 282 -5.52 -19.11 12.55
N GLY A 283 -4.58 -19.43 11.65
CA GLY A 283 -4.80 -19.50 10.21
C GLY A 283 -5.15 -18.17 9.56
N LEU A 284 -4.69 -17.04 10.14
CA LEU A 284 -4.96 -15.70 9.61
C LEU A 284 -4.19 -15.43 8.32
N ASP A 285 -3.02 -16.05 8.15
CA ASP A 285 -2.22 -16.06 6.92
C ASP A 285 -3.01 -16.69 5.76
N TRP A 286 -3.67 -17.82 6.01
CA TRP A 286 -4.54 -18.45 5.04
C TRP A 286 -5.77 -17.59 4.72
N LEU A 287 -6.45 -17.02 5.73
CA LEU A 287 -7.58 -16.11 5.52
C LEU A 287 -7.17 -14.92 4.64
N ARG A 288 -5.99 -14.35 4.88
CA ARG A 288 -5.48 -13.25 4.06
C ARG A 288 -5.31 -13.71 2.61
N SER A 289 -4.71 -14.86 2.36
CA SER A 289 -4.54 -15.39 0.99
C SER A 289 -5.90 -15.59 0.30
N ARG A 290 -6.92 -16.02 1.02
CA ARG A 290 -8.29 -16.19 0.49
C ARG A 290 -8.95 -14.85 0.16
N ILE A 291 -8.81 -13.85 1.04
CA ILE A 291 -9.32 -12.49 0.79
C ILE A 291 -8.67 -11.88 -0.46
N GLU A 292 -7.36 -12.05 -0.64
CA GLU A 292 -6.66 -11.55 -1.83
C GLU A 292 -7.05 -12.30 -3.11
N ALA A 293 -7.44 -13.55 -3.00
CA ALA A 293 -7.89 -14.38 -4.12
C ALA A 293 -9.38 -14.20 -4.47
N LEU A 294 -10.14 -13.38 -3.72
CA LEU A 294 -11.54 -13.10 -4.05
C LEU A 294 -11.64 -12.37 -5.41
N ASP A 295 -12.51 -12.87 -6.26
CA ASP A 295 -12.81 -12.24 -7.53
C ASP A 295 -13.43 -10.86 -7.33
N ILE A 296 -12.98 -9.91 -8.15
CA ILE A 296 -13.54 -8.55 -8.16
C ILE A 296 -14.41 -8.40 -9.41
N ASP A 297 -15.70 -8.54 -9.19
CA ASP A 297 -16.68 -8.20 -10.20
C ASP A 297 -17.36 -6.86 -9.84
N GLY A 298 -16.67 -5.78 -10.21
CA GLY A 298 -17.16 -4.43 -10.01
C GLY A 298 -16.69 -3.74 -8.72
N HIS A 299 -17.18 -2.50 -8.56
CA HIS A 299 -16.76 -1.58 -7.49
C HIS A 299 -17.03 -2.12 -6.09
N TRP A 300 -18.22 -2.64 -5.84
CA TRP A 300 -18.61 -3.10 -4.49
C TRP A 300 -17.83 -4.32 -4.01
N HIS A 301 -17.48 -5.25 -4.92
CA HIS A 301 -16.60 -6.37 -4.58
C HIS A 301 -15.19 -5.88 -4.18
N ALA A 302 -14.68 -4.88 -4.89
CA ALA A 302 -13.40 -4.28 -4.54
C ALA A 302 -13.41 -3.58 -3.18
N VAL A 303 -14.51 -2.88 -2.84
CA VAL A 303 -14.71 -2.25 -1.52
C VAL A 303 -14.82 -3.32 -0.43
N ALA A 304 -15.64 -4.35 -0.64
CA ALA A 304 -15.83 -5.44 0.31
C ALA A 304 -14.51 -6.18 0.60
N ARG A 305 -13.73 -6.52 -0.44
CA ARG A 305 -12.42 -7.15 -0.27
C ARG A 305 -11.45 -6.26 0.52
N GLY A 306 -11.46 -4.96 0.27
CA GLY A 306 -10.68 -3.98 1.03
C GLY A 306 -11.06 -3.99 2.51
N SER A 307 -12.35 -3.91 2.82
CA SER A 307 -12.87 -3.93 4.19
C SER A 307 -12.55 -5.21 4.94
N LEU A 308 -12.69 -6.37 4.28
CA LEU A 308 -12.32 -7.67 4.86
C LEU A 308 -10.83 -7.74 5.22
N ARG A 309 -9.97 -7.23 4.34
CA ARG A 309 -8.53 -7.18 4.58
C ARG A 309 -8.19 -6.31 5.78
N GLU A 310 -8.75 -5.11 5.86
CA GLU A 310 -8.52 -4.20 6.98
C GLU A 310 -9.01 -4.81 8.31
N ALA A 311 -10.20 -5.39 8.32
CA ALA A 311 -10.73 -6.09 9.50
C ALA A 311 -9.81 -7.25 9.94
N LEU A 312 -9.26 -8.01 8.99
CA LEU A 312 -8.32 -9.09 9.30
C LEU A 312 -7.03 -8.57 9.95
N TYR A 313 -6.46 -7.48 9.43
CA TYR A 313 -5.26 -6.87 10.04
C TYR A 313 -5.55 -6.33 11.44
N GLU A 314 -6.71 -5.72 11.66
CA GLU A 314 -7.13 -5.25 12.98
C GLU A 314 -7.29 -6.39 13.98
N ILE A 315 -7.97 -7.47 13.57
CA ILE A 315 -8.14 -8.69 14.39
C ILE A 315 -6.76 -9.29 14.72
N HIS A 316 -5.90 -9.43 13.72
CA HIS A 316 -4.57 -10.01 13.90
C HIS A 316 -3.76 -9.22 14.94
N ARG A 317 -3.65 -7.91 14.73
CA ARG A 317 -2.97 -6.99 15.67
C ARG A 317 -3.57 -7.08 17.08
N GLY A 318 -4.89 -7.00 17.21
CA GLY A 318 -5.58 -7.07 18.49
C GLY A 318 -5.33 -8.40 19.22
N LEU A 319 -5.28 -9.50 18.48
CA LEU A 319 -4.98 -10.81 19.04
C LEU A 319 -3.54 -10.92 19.54
N VAL A 320 -2.56 -10.45 18.73
CA VAL A 320 -1.14 -10.41 19.15
C VAL A 320 -0.97 -9.59 20.42
N GLN A 321 -1.56 -8.38 20.46
CA GLN A 321 -1.52 -7.53 21.64
C GLN A 321 -2.08 -8.24 22.88
N ARG A 322 -3.24 -8.88 22.74
CA ARG A 322 -3.91 -9.61 23.84
C ARG A 322 -3.07 -10.79 24.34
N VAL A 323 -2.47 -11.58 23.43
CA VAL A 323 -1.58 -12.70 23.79
C VAL A 323 -0.40 -12.20 24.64
N LEU A 324 0.25 -11.12 24.24
CA LEU A 324 1.40 -10.57 24.96
C LEU A 324 1.00 -9.88 26.27
N ASP A 325 -0.14 -9.19 26.31
CA ASP A 325 -0.64 -8.50 27.52
C ASP A 325 -0.98 -9.46 28.64
N GLU A 326 -1.73 -10.49 28.31
CA GLU A 326 -2.27 -11.42 29.30
C GLU A 326 -1.23 -12.39 29.83
N THR A 327 -0.19 -12.70 29.05
CA THR A 327 0.84 -13.66 29.48
C THR A 327 2.02 -12.99 30.13
N ARG A 328 2.33 -11.74 29.81
CA ARG A 328 3.52 -10.98 30.24
C ARG A 328 4.82 -11.75 29.98
N GLU A 329 4.80 -12.68 29.04
CA GLU A 329 5.95 -13.49 28.65
C GLU A 329 6.79 -12.74 27.61
N ARG A 330 8.12 -12.85 27.73
CA ARG A 330 9.05 -12.19 26.78
C ARG A 330 9.30 -13.03 25.53
N ASP A 331 9.23 -14.34 25.67
CA ASP A 331 9.40 -15.26 24.54
C ASP A 331 8.06 -15.40 23.81
N PRO A 332 7.97 -15.02 22.52
CA PRO A 332 6.72 -15.03 21.76
C PRO A 332 6.07 -16.41 21.66
N ALA A 333 6.85 -17.47 21.49
CA ALA A 333 6.33 -18.83 21.35
C ALA A 333 5.70 -19.30 22.68
N ARG A 334 6.39 -19.06 23.80
CA ARG A 334 5.88 -19.37 25.14
C ARG A 334 4.66 -18.52 25.49
N ALA A 335 4.64 -17.25 25.06
CA ALA A 335 3.48 -16.38 25.23
C ALA A 335 2.24 -16.99 24.57
N LEU A 336 2.36 -17.39 23.31
CA LEU A 336 1.27 -18.00 22.55
C LEU A 336 0.80 -19.31 23.18
N GLU A 337 1.72 -20.22 23.51
CA GLU A 337 1.40 -21.50 24.15
C GLU A 337 0.66 -21.31 25.48
N ARG A 338 1.15 -20.43 26.34
CA ARG A 338 0.54 -20.10 27.62
C ARG A 338 -0.84 -19.49 27.47
N TRP A 339 -1.01 -18.61 26.48
CA TRP A 339 -2.30 -17.99 26.19
C TRP A 339 -3.31 -19.03 25.66
N GLN A 340 -2.91 -19.88 24.73
CA GLN A 340 -3.75 -20.96 24.21
C GLN A 340 -4.16 -21.94 25.31
N LYS A 341 -3.27 -22.28 26.23
CA LYS A 341 -3.59 -23.14 27.39
C LYS A 341 -4.59 -22.47 28.30
N LYS A 342 -4.50 -21.17 28.55
CA LYS A 342 -5.43 -20.41 29.38
C LYS A 342 -6.79 -20.24 28.72
N HIS A 343 -6.86 -20.07 27.42
CA HIS A 343 -8.05 -19.80 26.63
C HIS A 343 -8.41 -20.97 25.69
N GLY A 344 -8.21 -22.21 26.11
CA GLY A 344 -8.33 -23.40 25.27
C GLY A 344 -9.64 -23.52 24.50
N ALA A 345 -10.78 -23.28 25.13
CA ALA A 345 -12.08 -23.35 24.47
C ALA A 345 -12.25 -22.27 23.39
N ALA A 346 -11.86 -21.00 23.66
CA ALA A 346 -11.96 -19.91 22.72
C ALA A 346 -10.97 -20.07 21.55
N SER A 347 -9.75 -20.54 21.86
CA SER A 347 -8.73 -20.84 20.85
C SER A 347 -9.19 -21.96 19.91
N ALA A 348 -9.71 -23.06 20.45
CA ALA A 348 -10.25 -24.17 19.68
C ALA A 348 -11.45 -23.74 18.81
N HIS A 349 -12.34 -22.91 19.36
CA HIS A 349 -13.48 -22.37 18.60
C HIS A 349 -13.03 -21.52 17.42
N ALA A 350 -12.09 -20.58 17.63
CA ALA A 350 -11.55 -19.74 16.56
C ALA A 350 -10.89 -20.58 15.45
N GLN A 351 -10.11 -21.59 15.82
CA GLN A 351 -9.49 -22.52 14.88
C GLN A 351 -10.53 -23.36 14.12
N ALA A 352 -11.60 -23.82 14.80
CA ALA A 352 -12.69 -24.55 14.16
C ALA A 352 -13.41 -23.69 13.12
N VAL A 353 -13.74 -22.41 13.43
CA VAL A 353 -14.36 -21.49 12.47
C VAL A 353 -13.51 -21.33 11.21
N VAL A 354 -12.20 -21.14 11.35
CA VAL A 354 -11.30 -21.06 10.19
C VAL A 354 -11.24 -22.39 9.45
N GLY A 355 -11.28 -23.52 10.18
CA GLY A 355 -11.35 -24.86 9.61
C GLY A 355 -12.61 -25.09 8.79
N ASP A 356 -13.77 -24.65 9.30
CA ASP A 356 -15.05 -24.74 8.58
C ASP A 356 -15.05 -23.91 7.29
N ILE A 357 -14.48 -22.70 7.34
CA ILE A 357 -14.31 -21.87 6.13
C ILE A 357 -13.39 -22.57 5.11
N ARG A 358 -12.31 -23.24 5.58
CA ARG A 358 -11.42 -24.02 4.71
C ARG A 358 -12.09 -25.20 4.03
N ALA A 359 -13.06 -25.80 4.70
CA ALA A 359 -13.79 -26.96 4.18
C ALA A 359 -14.86 -26.59 3.13
N GLN A 360 -15.23 -25.30 3.03
CA GLN A 360 -16.17 -24.84 2.02
C GLN A 360 -15.55 -24.83 0.62
N PRO A 361 -16.28 -25.25 -0.42
CA PRO A 361 -15.80 -25.18 -1.78
C PRO A 361 -15.51 -23.73 -2.18
N ALA A 362 -14.49 -23.53 -3.00
CA ALA A 362 -14.16 -22.21 -3.53
C ALA A 362 -15.33 -21.67 -4.35
N GLY A 363 -15.96 -20.58 -3.90
CA GLY A 363 -17.10 -19.95 -4.57
C GLY A 363 -18.47 -20.19 -3.92
N ALA A 364 -18.53 -20.81 -2.75
CA ALA A 364 -19.74 -20.90 -1.93
C ALA A 364 -19.93 -19.66 -1.05
#